data_54835b7172965651aa9580e6df6bba71
#
_entry.id   54835b7172965651aa9580e6df6bba71
#
_cell.length_a   1.000
_cell.length_b   1.000
_cell.length_c   1.000
_cell.angle_alpha   90.00
_cell.angle_beta   90.00
_cell.angle_gamma   90.00
#
_symmetry.space_group_name_H-M   'P 1'
#
loop_
_entity.id
_entity.type
_entity.pdbx_description
1 polymer ?
#
loop_
_entity_poly.entity_id
_entity_poly.type
_entity_poly.pdbx_seq_one_letter_code
_entity_poly.pdbx_strand_id
1 'polypeptide(L)'
;MNKYYNAIFEIIRTGHWITDSVSKQLKEYDIYEPQFNVLRILRGAKGKPVSVNTILESMVQRSSNVTRIVDKLAAKGLVERTLCSEDRRKMDIVITDEGLALLLKLDKKVEDFHKPMHNNLDQKELEKLAQLIKKLKGQ
;
A
#
# COMPACT_ATOMS: atom_id res chain seq x y z
N MET A 1 6.38 -25.29 -22.60
CA MET A 1 6.85 -24.04 -21.94
C MET A 1 7.73 -24.39 -20.74
N ASN A 2 8.81 -23.70 -20.57
CA ASN A 2 9.68 -23.89 -19.40
C ASN A 2 8.89 -23.60 -18.12
N LYS A 3 8.95 -24.50 -17.15
CA LYS A 3 8.23 -24.37 -15.85
C LYS A 3 8.55 -23.06 -15.13
N TYR A 4 9.80 -22.61 -15.22
CA TYR A 4 10.23 -21.35 -14.65
C TYR A 4 9.46 -20.16 -15.24
N TYR A 5 9.40 -20.06 -16.57
CA TYR A 5 8.67 -18.97 -17.23
C TYR A 5 7.18 -19.01 -16.94
N ASN A 6 6.61 -20.21 -16.84
CA ASN A 6 5.19 -20.35 -16.50
C ASN A 6 4.90 -19.77 -15.10
N ALA A 7 5.75 -20.08 -14.12
CA ALA A 7 5.60 -19.54 -12.76
C ALA A 7 5.73 -18.00 -12.75
N ILE A 8 6.72 -17.46 -13.49
CA ILE A 8 6.91 -16.01 -13.59
C ILE A 8 5.70 -15.34 -14.25
N PHE A 9 5.17 -15.91 -15.33
CA PHE A 9 3.97 -15.37 -15.98
C PHE A 9 2.77 -15.34 -15.03
N GLU A 10 2.54 -16.40 -14.27
CA GLU A 10 1.42 -16.44 -13.32
C GLU A 10 1.60 -15.40 -12.21
N ILE A 11 2.82 -15.18 -11.73
CA ILE A 11 3.09 -14.13 -10.75
C ILE A 11 2.78 -12.74 -11.32
N ILE A 12 3.27 -12.45 -12.54
CA ILE A 12 3.05 -11.15 -13.18
C ILE A 12 1.55 -10.91 -13.45
N ARG A 13 0.87 -11.87 -14.04
CA ARG A 13 -0.57 -11.77 -14.36
C ARG A 13 -1.40 -11.60 -13.10
N THR A 14 -1.09 -12.36 -12.07
CA THR A 14 -1.79 -12.27 -10.79
C THR A 14 -1.56 -10.91 -10.14
N GLY A 15 -0.32 -10.42 -10.16
CA GLY A 15 0.01 -9.09 -9.66
C GLY A 15 -0.81 -8.00 -10.35
N HIS A 16 -0.89 -8.01 -11.67
CA HIS A 16 -1.71 -7.06 -12.43
C HIS A 16 -3.21 -7.21 -12.12
N TRP A 17 -3.70 -8.42 -12.05
CA TRP A 17 -5.11 -8.67 -11.71
C TRP A 17 -5.48 -8.09 -10.35
N ILE A 18 -4.64 -8.32 -9.33
CA ILE A 18 -4.87 -7.78 -7.97
C ILE A 18 -4.81 -6.24 -8.00
N THR A 19 -3.75 -5.68 -8.56
CA THR A 19 -3.56 -4.22 -8.55
C THR A 19 -4.62 -3.49 -9.35
N ASP A 20 -5.02 -4.01 -10.51
CA ASP A 20 -6.08 -3.42 -11.33
C ASP A 20 -7.43 -3.43 -10.60
N SER A 21 -7.73 -4.52 -9.90
CA SER A 21 -8.98 -4.63 -9.14
C SER A 21 -9.01 -3.67 -7.96
N VAL A 22 -7.89 -3.55 -7.24
CA VAL A 22 -7.76 -2.59 -6.14
C VAL A 22 -7.86 -1.16 -6.69
N SER A 23 -7.19 -0.84 -7.77
CA SER A 23 -7.24 0.49 -8.40
C SER A 23 -8.66 0.93 -8.76
N LYS A 24 -9.49 0.00 -9.27
CA LYS A 24 -10.90 0.29 -9.57
C LYS A 24 -11.68 0.68 -8.33
N GLN A 25 -11.45 0.00 -7.20
CA GLN A 25 -12.11 0.33 -5.94
C GLN A 25 -11.68 1.70 -5.41
N LEU A 26 -10.39 1.99 -5.47
CA LEU A 26 -9.81 3.26 -5.00
C LEU A 26 -10.30 4.46 -5.82
N LYS A 27 -10.50 4.28 -7.11
CA LYS A 27 -10.91 5.33 -8.04
C LYS A 27 -12.24 5.98 -7.66
N GLU A 28 -13.16 5.20 -7.09
CA GLU A 28 -14.45 5.70 -6.60
C GLU A 28 -14.28 6.77 -5.51
N TYR A 29 -13.15 6.74 -4.79
CA TYR A 29 -12.82 7.68 -3.71
C TYR A 29 -11.78 8.72 -4.13
N ASP A 30 -11.47 8.81 -5.42
CA ASP A 30 -10.43 9.69 -5.97
C ASP A 30 -9.08 9.47 -5.30
N ILE A 31 -8.73 8.19 -5.10
CA ILE A 31 -7.47 7.75 -4.51
C ILE A 31 -6.75 6.84 -5.50
N TYR A 32 -5.43 7.05 -5.65
CA TYR A 32 -4.53 6.19 -6.41
C TYR A 32 -3.75 5.28 -5.48
N GLU A 33 -3.26 4.15 -6.00
CA GLU A 33 -2.53 3.15 -5.21
C GLU A 33 -1.36 3.74 -4.40
N PRO A 34 -0.50 4.61 -4.93
CA PRO A 34 0.57 5.19 -4.12
C PRO A 34 0.04 6.00 -2.93
N GLN A 35 -1.06 6.73 -3.12
CA GLN A 35 -1.72 7.47 -2.04
C GLN A 35 -2.28 6.53 -0.97
N PHE A 36 -2.94 5.47 -1.39
CA PHE A 36 -3.45 4.43 -0.49
C PHE A 36 -2.32 3.79 0.32
N ASN A 37 -1.21 3.47 -0.33
CA ASN A 37 -0.03 2.90 0.31
C ASN A 37 0.54 3.85 1.38
N VAL A 38 0.67 5.14 1.08
CA VAL A 38 1.14 6.15 2.05
C VAL A 38 0.21 6.22 3.25
N LEU A 39 -1.11 6.27 3.03
CA LEU A 39 -2.09 6.29 4.12
C LEU A 39 -1.96 5.06 5.03
N ARG A 40 -1.77 3.89 4.45
CA ARG A 40 -1.58 2.65 5.23
C ARG A 40 -0.29 2.66 6.04
N ILE A 41 0.79 3.18 5.49
CA ILE A 41 2.07 3.34 6.20
C ILE A 41 1.87 4.26 7.41
N LEU A 42 1.20 5.40 7.20
CA LEU A 42 0.94 6.37 8.26
C LEU A 42 0.03 5.81 9.36
N ARG A 43 -1.00 5.04 8.98
CA ARG A 43 -1.85 4.35 9.96
C ARG A 43 -1.03 3.36 10.80
N GLY A 44 -0.13 2.64 10.18
CA GLY A 44 0.76 1.69 10.87
C GLY A 44 1.67 2.34 11.90
N ALA A 45 1.95 3.64 11.76
CA ALA A 45 2.74 4.41 12.71
C ALA A 45 1.95 4.81 13.98
N LYS A 46 0.64 4.51 14.02
CA LYS A 46 -0.23 4.71 15.21
C LYS A 46 -0.20 6.14 15.75
N GLY A 47 -0.29 7.12 14.86
CA GLY A 47 -0.31 8.55 15.20
C GLY A 47 1.05 9.18 15.40
N LYS A 48 2.13 8.41 15.33
CA LYS A 48 3.48 8.97 15.37
C LYS A 48 3.85 9.62 14.04
N PRO A 49 4.51 10.78 14.05
CA PRO A 49 4.99 11.41 12.82
C PRO A 49 5.97 10.51 12.06
N VAL A 50 5.86 10.53 10.74
CA VAL A 50 6.71 9.73 9.84
C VAL A 50 7.37 10.68 8.84
N SER A 51 8.67 10.54 8.63
CA SER A 51 9.40 11.34 7.66
C SER A 51 9.12 10.87 6.21
N VAL A 52 9.34 11.78 5.25
CA VAL A 52 9.23 11.44 3.82
C VAL A 52 10.14 10.28 3.44
N ASN A 53 11.38 10.25 3.96
CA ASN A 53 12.30 9.15 3.68
C ASN A 53 11.81 7.81 4.22
N THR A 54 11.26 7.78 5.44
CA THR A 54 10.69 6.57 6.02
C THR A 54 9.50 6.08 5.20
N ILE A 55 8.65 6.98 4.73
CA ILE A 55 7.54 6.63 3.84
C ILE A 55 8.08 5.98 2.56
N LEU A 56 9.06 6.60 1.92
CA LEU A 56 9.65 6.09 0.67
C LEU A 56 10.21 4.68 0.85
N GLU A 57 10.94 4.43 1.94
CA GLU A 57 11.53 3.12 2.23
C GLU A 57 10.48 2.04 2.51
N SER A 58 9.32 2.44 3.03
CA SER A 58 8.25 1.52 3.42
C SER A 58 7.24 1.24 2.30
N MET A 59 7.29 1.97 1.19
CA MET A 59 6.34 1.79 0.10
C MET A 59 6.54 0.45 -0.61
N VAL A 60 5.42 -0.18 -0.99
CA VAL A 60 5.41 -1.41 -1.78
C VAL A 60 6.14 -1.20 -3.11
N GLN A 61 5.87 -0.08 -3.78
CA GLN A 61 6.59 0.33 -4.97
C GLN A 61 7.22 1.70 -4.70
N ARG A 62 8.54 1.77 -4.73
CA ARG A 62 9.25 3.02 -4.50
C ARG A 62 8.87 4.06 -5.54
N SER A 63 8.62 5.29 -5.07
CA SER A 63 8.27 6.41 -5.93
C SER A 63 9.17 7.59 -5.60
N SER A 64 9.72 8.24 -6.63
CA SER A 64 10.50 9.48 -6.47
C SER A 64 9.62 10.68 -6.09
N ASN A 65 8.29 10.53 -6.12
CA ASN A 65 7.33 11.61 -5.96
C ASN A 65 6.58 11.57 -4.63
N VAL A 66 7.19 11.06 -3.54
CA VAL A 66 6.54 10.97 -2.23
C VAL A 66 6.05 12.32 -1.75
N THR A 67 6.86 13.37 -1.89
CA THR A 67 6.47 14.74 -1.52
C THR A 67 5.19 15.17 -2.23
N ARG A 68 5.09 14.91 -3.53
CA ARG A 68 3.90 15.23 -4.33
C ARG A 68 2.68 14.42 -3.89
N ILE A 69 2.87 13.15 -3.59
CA ILE A 69 1.81 12.29 -3.06
C ILE A 69 1.27 12.84 -1.75
N VAL A 70 2.18 13.19 -0.84
CA VAL A 70 1.84 13.80 0.45
C VAL A 70 1.14 15.15 0.27
N ASP A 71 1.61 15.99 -0.64
CA ASP A 71 0.98 17.28 -0.94
C ASP A 71 -0.49 17.10 -1.38
N LYS A 72 -0.75 16.16 -2.25
CA LYS A 72 -2.11 15.85 -2.70
C LYS A 72 -3.00 15.31 -1.58
N LEU A 73 -2.46 14.46 -0.73
CA LEU A 73 -3.18 13.94 0.44
C LEU A 73 -3.47 15.05 1.45
N ALA A 74 -2.52 15.96 1.68
CA ALA A 74 -2.72 17.11 2.55
C ALA A 74 -3.79 18.04 2.00
N ALA A 75 -3.81 18.27 0.68
CA ALA A 75 -4.84 19.09 0.03
C ALA A 75 -6.25 18.50 0.21
N LYS A 76 -6.37 17.19 0.34
CA LYS A 76 -7.63 16.49 0.61
C LYS A 76 -7.96 16.41 2.10
N GLY A 77 -7.11 16.91 2.98
CA GLY A 77 -7.30 16.84 4.44
C GLY A 77 -7.07 15.46 5.05
N LEU A 78 -6.39 14.55 4.33
CA LEU A 78 -6.19 13.17 4.76
C LEU A 78 -4.91 12.98 5.57
N VAL A 79 -3.95 13.89 5.42
CA VAL A 79 -2.71 13.93 6.19
C VAL A 79 -2.40 15.38 6.58
N GLU A 80 -1.57 15.53 7.60
CA GLU A 80 -1.00 16.81 8.00
C GLU A 80 0.51 16.76 7.89
N ARG A 81 1.09 17.87 7.43
CA ARG A 81 2.53 18.06 7.34
C ARG A 81 2.96 19.05 8.39
N THR A 82 4.01 18.71 9.13
CA THR A 82 4.65 19.62 10.07
C THR A 82 6.15 19.58 9.84
N LEU A 83 6.83 20.71 10.11
CA LEU A 83 8.28 20.70 10.14
C LEU A 83 8.74 19.87 11.33
N CYS A 84 9.77 19.04 11.14
CA CYS A 84 10.37 18.30 12.23
C CYS A 84 10.96 19.28 13.25
N SER A 85 10.62 19.14 14.53
CA SER A 85 11.11 20.00 15.61
C SER A 85 12.64 19.93 15.81
N GLU A 86 13.23 18.79 15.46
CA GLU A 86 14.67 18.54 15.59
C GLU A 86 15.47 18.96 14.36
N ASP A 87 14.86 18.92 13.17
CA ASP A 87 15.50 19.31 11.91
C ASP A 87 14.48 19.93 10.97
N ARG A 88 14.52 21.27 10.82
CA ARG A 88 13.60 22.03 9.95
C ARG A 88 13.70 21.72 8.47
N ARG A 89 14.73 20.96 8.04
CA ARG A 89 14.85 20.49 6.66
C ARG A 89 14.03 19.22 6.41
N LYS A 90 13.49 18.61 7.47
CA LYS A 90 12.66 17.40 7.39
C LYS A 90 11.20 17.75 7.67
N MET A 91 10.32 17.06 6.96
CA MET A 91 8.88 17.14 7.17
C MET A 91 8.42 15.87 7.87
N ASP A 92 7.61 16.06 8.88
CA ASP A 92 6.89 14.98 9.56
C ASP A 92 5.45 14.91 9.04
N ILE A 93 4.98 13.71 8.77
CA ILE A 93 3.66 13.46 8.21
C ILE A 93 2.87 12.61 9.19
N VAL A 94 1.61 13.02 9.43
CA VAL A 94 0.68 12.30 10.30
C VAL A 94 -0.65 12.14 9.55
N ILE A 95 -1.29 10.96 9.68
CA ILE A 95 -2.63 10.75 9.15
C ILE A 95 -3.66 11.49 10.01
N THR A 96 -4.66 12.09 9.37
CA THR A 96 -5.78 12.75 10.05
C THR A 96 -6.90 11.77 10.39
N ASP A 97 -7.86 12.20 11.20
CA ASP A 97 -9.07 11.40 11.48
C ASP A 97 -9.86 11.13 10.20
N GLU A 98 -9.92 12.08 9.27
CA GLU A 98 -10.53 11.92 7.95
C GLU A 98 -9.80 10.87 7.14
N GLY A 99 -8.46 10.86 7.20
CA GLY A 99 -7.63 9.85 6.55
C GLY A 99 -7.90 8.45 7.10
N LEU A 100 -8.00 8.31 8.42
CA LEU A 100 -8.34 7.04 9.07
C LEU A 100 -9.74 6.56 8.68
N ALA A 101 -10.71 7.47 8.67
CA ALA A 101 -12.10 7.15 8.27
C ALA A 101 -12.16 6.66 6.82
N LEU A 102 -11.43 7.32 5.92
CA LEU A 102 -11.35 6.89 4.53
C LEU A 102 -10.71 5.51 4.41
N LEU A 103 -9.63 5.25 5.13
CA LEU A 103 -8.97 3.93 5.11
C LEU A 103 -9.91 2.81 5.54
N LEU A 104 -10.76 3.03 6.54
CA LEU A 104 -11.75 2.01 6.95
C LEU A 104 -12.69 1.65 5.80
N LYS A 105 -13.14 2.64 5.02
CA LYS A 105 -13.99 2.39 3.85
C LYS A 105 -13.23 1.66 2.75
N LEU A 106 -12.01 2.06 2.49
CA LEU A 106 -11.16 1.44 1.46
C LEU A 106 -10.78 0.01 1.84
N ASP A 107 -10.46 -0.24 3.10
CA ASP A 107 -10.15 -1.59 3.60
C ASP A 107 -11.32 -2.54 3.37
N LYS A 108 -12.54 -2.08 3.63
CA LYS A 108 -13.75 -2.88 3.38
C LYS A 108 -13.90 -3.22 1.89
N LYS A 109 -13.68 -2.26 1.02
CA LYS A 109 -13.76 -2.48 -0.43
C LYS A 109 -12.72 -3.47 -0.91
N VAL A 110 -11.48 -3.35 -0.43
CA VAL A 110 -10.39 -4.27 -0.76
C VAL A 110 -10.68 -5.66 -0.20
N GLU A 111 -11.19 -5.76 1.02
CA GLU A 111 -11.57 -7.04 1.64
C GLU A 111 -12.69 -7.71 0.85
N ASP A 112 -13.69 -6.97 0.40
CA ASP A 112 -14.78 -7.51 -0.42
C ASP A 112 -14.25 -8.12 -1.73
N PHE A 113 -13.20 -7.54 -2.30
CA PHE A 113 -12.51 -8.13 -3.47
C PHE A 113 -11.79 -9.43 -3.11
N HIS A 114 -11.10 -9.48 -1.97
CA HIS A 114 -10.35 -10.66 -1.54
C HIS A 114 -11.23 -11.79 -1.03
N LYS A 115 -12.41 -11.49 -0.52
CA LYS A 115 -13.29 -12.44 0.13
C LYS A 115 -13.58 -13.72 -0.67
N PRO A 116 -13.89 -13.66 -1.99
CA PRO A 116 -14.09 -14.88 -2.79
C PRO A 116 -12.85 -15.77 -2.87
N MET A 117 -11.64 -15.22 -2.68
CA MET A 117 -10.39 -15.96 -2.74
C MET A 117 -10.08 -16.73 -1.46
N HIS A 118 -10.72 -16.36 -0.33
CA HIS A 118 -10.46 -16.99 0.97
C HIS A 118 -10.73 -18.51 0.98
N ASN A 119 -11.64 -18.97 0.12
CA ASN A 119 -12.01 -20.37 0.04
C ASN A 119 -11.20 -21.16 -0.99
N ASN A 120 -10.37 -20.49 -1.79
CA ASN A 120 -9.60 -21.14 -2.85
C ASN A 120 -8.32 -21.81 -2.35
N LEU A 121 -7.74 -21.28 -1.28
CA LEU A 121 -6.55 -21.79 -0.64
C LEU A 121 -6.74 -21.83 0.87
N ASP A 122 -6.27 -22.90 1.51
CA ASP A 122 -6.25 -22.97 2.97
C ASP A 122 -5.06 -22.17 3.56
N GLN A 123 -5.01 -22.05 4.88
CA GLN A 123 -3.97 -21.28 5.56
C GLN A 123 -2.56 -21.80 5.28
N LYS A 124 -2.39 -23.12 5.24
CA LYS A 124 -1.09 -23.75 4.96
C LYS A 124 -0.64 -23.49 3.53
N GLU A 125 -1.56 -23.54 2.58
CA GLU A 125 -1.29 -23.25 1.17
C GLU A 125 -0.91 -21.78 0.98
N LEU A 126 -1.57 -20.84 1.67
CA LEU A 126 -1.23 -19.41 1.62
C LEU A 126 0.15 -19.16 2.20
N GLU A 127 0.48 -19.75 3.35
CA GLU A 127 1.81 -19.66 3.95
C GLU A 127 2.88 -20.20 3.00
N LYS A 128 2.61 -21.35 2.41
CA LYS A 128 3.53 -21.99 1.45
C LYS A 128 3.76 -21.14 0.22
N LEU A 129 2.67 -20.56 -0.32
CA LEU A 129 2.75 -19.67 -1.48
C LEU A 129 3.63 -18.45 -1.18
N ALA A 130 3.42 -17.80 -0.05
CA ALA A 130 4.23 -16.65 0.36
C ALA A 130 5.72 -17.03 0.52
N GLN A 131 6.00 -18.17 1.16
CA GLN A 131 7.36 -18.69 1.33
C GLN A 131 8.03 -18.99 -0.01
N LEU A 132 7.31 -19.62 -0.95
CA LEU A 132 7.85 -19.95 -2.27
C LEU A 132 8.18 -18.69 -3.08
N ILE A 133 7.34 -17.66 -3.01
CA ILE A 133 7.59 -16.37 -3.69
C ILE A 133 8.85 -15.70 -3.10
N LYS A 134 8.99 -15.68 -1.77
CA LYS A 134 10.20 -15.15 -1.12
C LYS A 134 11.44 -15.92 -1.54
N LYS A 135 11.36 -17.24 -1.50
CA LYS A 135 12.46 -18.13 -1.90
C LYS A 135 12.87 -17.90 -3.36
N LEU A 136 11.90 -17.71 -4.25
CA LEU A 136 12.17 -17.42 -5.66
C LEU A 136 13.03 -16.16 -5.83
N LYS A 137 12.82 -15.16 -4.99
CA LYS A 137 13.59 -13.90 -4.99
C LYS A 137 14.95 -14.01 -4.27
N GLY A 138 15.25 -15.13 -3.63
CA GLY A 138 16.45 -15.31 -2.83
C GLY A 138 16.35 -14.77 -1.41
N GLN A 139 15.15 -14.68 -0.89
CA GLN A 139 14.87 -14.16 0.47
C GLN A 139 14.43 -15.28 1.41
#